data_c848db93e3284d0fec4a01603be34ac6
#
_entry.id   c848db93e3284d0fec4a01603be34ac6
#
_cell.length_a   1.000
_cell.length_b   1.000
_cell.length_c   1.000
_cell.angle_alpha   90.00
_cell.angle_beta   90.00
_cell.angle_gamma   90.00
#
_symmetry.space_group_name_H-M   'P 1'
#
loop_
_entity.id
_entity.type
_entity.pdbx_description
1 polymer ?
#
loop_
_entity_poly.entity_id
_entity_poly.type
_entity_poly.pdbx_seq_one_letter_code
_entity_poly.pdbx_strand_id
1 'polypeptide(L)'
;MGTNFYFHTKSKTIAEKYAGWEYELTDIPDWAYKIHIAKTSYGWLPLFQYRETMPSVKAMKEAYDTGEFKIYDEYSKEYNWDEFDERVLKFNGGIKGVIKQEKNDGEMIPISHFEHDNGKYAYLYLKDEDGYEFSKSSFC
;
A
#
# COMPACT_ATOMS: atom_id res chain seq x y z
N MET A 1 -8.87 9.22 -9.09
CA MET A 1 -9.35 8.68 -7.82
C MET A 1 -8.49 7.51 -7.38
N GLY A 2 -8.28 7.37 -6.09
CA GLY A 2 -7.42 6.34 -5.56
C GLY A 2 -8.20 5.16 -4.99
N THR A 3 -7.51 4.04 -4.80
CA THR A 3 -8.04 2.85 -4.12
C THR A 3 -7.15 2.52 -2.95
N ASN A 4 -7.75 2.36 -1.78
CA ASN A 4 -7.06 1.99 -0.55
C ASN A 4 -7.07 0.47 -0.35
N PHE A 5 -5.99 -0.03 0.24
CA PHE A 5 -5.80 -1.45 0.52
C PHE A 5 -5.50 -1.65 2.00
N TYR A 6 -5.95 -2.78 2.52
CA TYR A 6 -5.91 -3.08 3.94
C TYR A 6 -5.47 -4.51 4.20
N PHE A 7 -4.73 -4.71 5.30
CA PHE A 7 -4.61 -6.02 5.91
C PHE A 7 -5.79 -6.22 6.87
N HIS A 8 -6.50 -7.32 6.73
CA HIS A 8 -7.54 -7.72 7.66
C HIS A 8 -7.07 -8.90 8.49
N THR A 9 -7.34 -8.88 9.77
CA THR A 9 -7.04 -9.99 10.69
C THR A 9 -8.27 -10.35 11.52
N LYS A 10 -8.30 -11.59 11.99
CA LYS A 10 -9.34 -12.08 12.93
C LYS A 10 -9.07 -11.61 14.35
N SER A 11 -7.84 -11.28 14.66
CA SER A 11 -7.36 -11.07 16.02
C SER A 11 -7.12 -9.62 16.33
N LYS A 12 -7.82 -9.11 17.35
CA LYS A 12 -7.56 -7.78 17.90
C LYS A 12 -6.10 -7.65 18.38
N THR A 13 -5.57 -8.72 19.00
CA THR A 13 -4.19 -8.75 19.48
C THR A 13 -3.19 -8.56 18.34
N ILE A 14 -3.41 -9.22 17.21
CA ILE A 14 -2.56 -9.05 16.01
C ILE A 14 -2.70 -7.63 15.44
N ALA A 15 -3.93 -7.10 15.38
CA ALA A 15 -4.14 -5.73 14.91
C ALA A 15 -3.37 -4.73 15.80
N GLU A 16 -3.45 -4.89 17.10
CA GLU A 16 -2.73 -4.02 18.05
C GLU A 16 -1.21 -4.19 17.95
N LYS A 17 -0.74 -5.42 17.74
CA LYS A 17 0.69 -5.69 17.57
C LYS A 17 1.29 -4.92 16.39
N TYR A 18 0.57 -4.85 15.25
CA TYR A 18 1.08 -4.22 14.04
C TYR A 18 0.71 -2.75 13.89
N ALA A 19 -0.43 -2.32 14.43
CA ALA A 19 -0.94 -0.98 14.20
C ALA A 19 -1.29 -0.21 15.49
N GLY A 20 -1.04 -0.80 16.66
CA GLY A 20 -1.42 -0.18 17.92
C GLY A 20 -2.92 0.05 17.98
N TRP A 21 -3.34 1.30 18.15
CA TRP A 21 -4.74 1.69 18.17
C TRP A 21 -5.27 2.13 16.79
N GLU A 22 -4.42 2.16 15.77
CA GLU A 22 -4.78 2.68 14.43
C GLU A 22 -5.53 1.69 13.53
N TYR A 23 -5.95 0.55 14.06
CA TYR A 23 -6.79 -0.36 13.29
C TYR A 23 -8.25 0.10 13.32
N GLU A 24 -9.01 -0.34 12.32
CA GLU A 24 -10.45 -0.08 12.22
C GLU A 24 -11.24 -1.37 12.23
N LEU A 25 -12.54 -1.28 12.54
CA LEU A 25 -13.46 -2.41 12.48
C LEU A 25 -14.15 -2.45 11.11
N THR A 26 -14.50 -3.65 10.67
CA THR A 26 -15.23 -3.88 9.42
C THR A 26 -16.33 -4.90 9.65
N ASP A 27 -17.28 -4.97 8.70
CA ASP A 27 -18.40 -5.92 8.74
C ASP A 27 -18.06 -7.28 8.08
N ILE A 28 -16.80 -7.50 7.71
CA ILE A 28 -16.40 -8.79 7.14
C ILE A 28 -16.29 -9.82 8.25
N PRO A 29 -17.12 -10.87 8.25
CA PRO A 29 -17.07 -11.89 9.29
C PRO A 29 -15.69 -12.53 9.40
N ASP A 30 -15.24 -12.74 10.63
CA ASP A 30 -13.95 -13.35 10.99
C ASP A 30 -12.70 -12.59 10.56
N TRP A 31 -12.83 -11.52 9.75
CA TRP A 31 -11.71 -10.68 9.30
C TRP A 31 -12.03 -9.22 9.59
N ALA A 32 -12.49 -8.98 10.82
CA ALA A 32 -13.16 -7.74 11.20
C ALA A 32 -12.22 -6.59 11.57
N TYR A 33 -10.93 -6.83 11.76
CA TYR A 33 -9.97 -5.79 12.13
C TYR A 33 -9.10 -5.46 10.92
N LYS A 34 -9.15 -4.20 10.44
CA LYS A 34 -8.37 -3.81 9.26
C LYS A 34 -7.31 -2.77 9.59
N ILE A 35 -6.19 -2.90 8.91
CA ILE A 35 -5.03 -2.00 9.02
C ILE A 35 -4.75 -1.45 7.63
N HIS A 36 -4.73 -0.13 7.48
CA HIS A 36 -4.42 0.50 6.20
C HIS A 36 -2.96 0.24 5.81
N ILE A 37 -2.72 -0.27 4.60
CA ILE A 37 -1.37 -0.62 4.16
C ILE A 37 -0.91 0.12 2.91
N ALA A 38 -1.82 0.46 1.99
CA ALA A 38 -1.42 1.03 0.71
C ALA A 38 -2.54 1.80 0.04
N LYS A 39 -2.15 2.63 -0.91
CA LYS A 39 -3.06 3.34 -1.81
C LYS A 39 -2.45 3.40 -3.21
N THR A 40 -3.29 3.22 -4.21
CA THR A 40 -2.93 3.46 -5.61
C THR A 40 -3.76 4.62 -6.15
N SER A 41 -3.13 5.45 -6.99
CA SER A 41 -3.81 6.55 -7.68
C SER A 41 -3.26 6.63 -9.10
N TYR A 42 -4.14 6.83 -10.09
CA TYR A 42 -3.71 6.92 -11.48
C TYR A 42 -2.67 8.02 -11.65
N GLY A 43 -1.60 7.69 -12.32
CA GLY A 43 -0.49 8.63 -12.59
C GLY A 43 0.56 8.69 -11.50
N TRP A 44 0.35 8.06 -10.34
CA TRP A 44 1.27 8.08 -9.21
C TRP A 44 1.87 6.70 -8.96
N LEU A 45 3.08 6.67 -8.41
CA LEU A 45 3.62 5.44 -7.84
C LEU A 45 2.75 5.00 -6.67
N PRO A 46 2.64 3.68 -6.41
CA PRO A 46 1.91 3.23 -5.22
C PRO A 46 2.54 3.77 -3.95
N LEU A 47 1.70 4.09 -2.97
CA LEU A 47 2.13 4.62 -1.69
C LEU A 47 1.75 3.65 -0.58
N PHE A 48 2.69 3.38 0.33
CA PHE A 48 2.51 2.46 1.44
C PHE A 48 2.53 3.21 2.76
N GLN A 49 1.81 2.67 3.75
CA GLN A 49 1.81 3.23 5.09
C GLN A 49 3.02 2.72 5.86
N TYR A 50 3.86 3.64 6.33
CA TYR A 50 4.98 3.28 7.19
C TYR A 50 4.50 2.93 8.59
N ARG A 51 5.03 1.83 9.13
CA ARG A 51 4.94 1.46 10.54
C ARG A 51 6.26 0.81 10.95
N GLU A 52 6.67 0.99 12.19
CA GLU A 52 7.90 0.35 12.68
C GLU A 52 7.85 -1.18 12.58
N THR A 53 6.65 -1.75 12.65
CA THR A 53 6.41 -3.19 12.51
C THR A 53 6.41 -3.65 11.06
N MET A 54 6.16 -2.74 10.12
CA MET A 54 6.13 -3.02 8.68
C MET A 54 6.77 -1.85 7.93
N PRO A 55 8.10 -1.70 8.02
CA PRO A 55 8.80 -0.55 7.43
C PRO A 55 9.13 -0.71 5.95
N SER A 56 8.81 -1.84 5.35
CA SER A 56 9.15 -2.17 3.96
C SER A 56 8.13 -3.12 3.36
N VAL A 57 8.12 -3.22 2.02
CA VAL A 57 7.29 -4.22 1.33
C VAL A 57 7.71 -5.63 1.71
N LYS A 58 9.00 -5.85 1.90
CA LYS A 58 9.51 -7.14 2.37
C LYS A 58 8.91 -7.52 3.73
N ALA A 59 8.90 -6.57 4.68
CA ALA A 59 8.30 -6.79 6.00
C ALA A 59 6.79 -7.04 5.91
N MET A 60 6.09 -6.35 5.00
CA MET A 60 4.66 -6.59 4.73
C MET A 60 4.42 -8.00 4.20
N LYS A 61 5.28 -8.47 3.29
CA LYS A 61 5.20 -9.84 2.77
C LYS A 61 5.40 -10.87 3.88
N GLU A 62 6.37 -10.64 4.76
CA GLU A 62 6.63 -11.51 5.92
C GLU A 62 5.40 -11.56 6.85
N ALA A 63 4.78 -10.41 7.10
CA ALA A 63 3.56 -10.35 7.90
C ALA A 63 2.41 -11.13 7.23
N TYR A 64 2.24 -10.96 5.93
CA TYR A 64 1.23 -11.71 5.17
C TYR A 64 1.49 -13.23 5.24
N ASP A 65 2.74 -13.63 5.13
CA ASP A 65 3.13 -15.05 5.13
C ASP A 65 2.91 -15.75 6.47
N THR A 66 2.66 -15.00 7.55
CA THR A 66 2.30 -15.61 8.85
C THR A 66 0.93 -16.29 8.81
N GLY A 67 0.09 -15.96 7.82
CA GLY A 67 -1.28 -16.45 7.74
C GLY A 67 -2.27 -15.65 8.60
N GLU A 68 -1.79 -14.65 9.34
CA GLU A 68 -2.64 -13.84 10.23
C GLU A 68 -3.46 -12.78 9.49
N PHE A 69 -3.13 -12.52 8.22
CA PHE A 69 -3.77 -11.46 7.45
C PHE A 69 -4.34 -11.96 6.13
N LYS A 70 -5.44 -11.31 5.72
CA LYS A 70 -5.91 -11.29 4.33
C LYS A 70 -5.80 -9.86 3.82
N ILE A 71 -5.68 -9.70 2.51
CA ILE A 71 -5.64 -8.39 1.87
C ILE A 71 -7.00 -8.10 1.24
N TYR A 72 -7.55 -6.92 1.54
CA TYR A 72 -8.78 -6.42 0.93
C TYR A 72 -8.59 -5.00 0.44
N ASP A 73 -9.29 -4.63 -0.63
CA ASP A 73 -9.39 -3.21 -1.01
C ASP A 73 -10.57 -2.56 -0.27
N GLU A 74 -10.76 -1.27 -0.50
CA GLU A 74 -11.84 -0.50 0.14
C GLU A 74 -13.25 -0.94 -0.30
N TYR A 75 -13.34 -1.72 -1.36
CA TYR A 75 -14.60 -2.28 -1.87
C TYR A 75 -14.82 -3.72 -1.41
N SER A 76 -14.04 -4.18 -0.45
CA SER A 76 -14.11 -5.53 0.13
C SER A 76 -13.75 -6.66 -0.84
N LYS A 77 -12.98 -6.35 -1.89
CA LYS A 77 -12.41 -7.38 -2.76
C LYS A 77 -11.15 -7.95 -2.12
N GLU A 78 -11.08 -9.27 -2.02
CA GLU A 78 -9.92 -9.97 -1.46
C GLU A 78 -8.84 -10.18 -2.52
N TYR A 79 -7.57 -10.09 -2.09
CA TYR A 79 -6.38 -10.33 -2.92
C TYR A 79 -5.47 -11.32 -2.20
N ASN A 80 -4.91 -12.28 -2.95
CA ASN A 80 -3.73 -12.98 -2.44
C ASN A 80 -2.50 -12.11 -2.73
N TRP A 81 -1.30 -12.55 -2.29
CA TRP A 81 -0.11 -11.72 -2.49
C TRP A 81 0.23 -11.51 -3.96
N ASP A 82 0.08 -12.55 -4.80
CA ASP A 82 0.38 -12.42 -6.24
C ASP A 82 -0.56 -11.41 -6.91
N GLU A 83 -1.83 -11.42 -6.53
CA GLU A 83 -2.81 -10.45 -7.02
C GLU A 83 -2.51 -9.04 -6.51
N PHE A 84 -2.08 -8.93 -5.26
CA PHE A 84 -1.67 -7.66 -4.67
C PHE A 84 -0.42 -7.11 -5.37
N ASP A 85 0.55 -7.97 -5.65
CA ASP A 85 1.76 -7.60 -6.39
C ASP A 85 1.40 -7.01 -7.76
N GLU A 86 0.55 -7.68 -8.53
CA GLU A 86 0.12 -7.19 -9.85
C GLU A 86 -0.69 -5.90 -9.73
N ARG A 87 -1.62 -5.84 -8.78
CA ARG A 87 -2.57 -4.72 -8.67
C ARG A 87 -1.95 -3.49 -8.03
N VAL A 88 -1.02 -3.66 -7.11
CA VAL A 88 -0.47 -2.57 -6.29
C VAL A 88 1.02 -2.35 -6.53
N LEU A 89 1.84 -3.38 -6.33
CA LEU A 89 3.30 -3.22 -6.44
C LEU A 89 3.73 -2.85 -7.86
N LYS A 90 3.06 -3.41 -8.85
CA LYS A 90 3.31 -3.13 -10.28
C LYS A 90 2.39 -2.06 -10.87
N PHE A 91 1.59 -1.41 -10.02
CA PHE A 91 0.66 -0.39 -10.48
C PHE A 91 1.40 0.75 -11.18
N ASN A 92 0.87 1.17 -12.32
CA ASN A 92 1.51 2.18 -13.17
C ASN A 92 2.93 1.79 -13.59
N GLY A 93 3.21 0.48 -13.76
CA GLY A 93 4.52 -0.01 -14.16
C GLY A 93 5.49 -0.20 -12.99
N GLY A 94 5.04 0.01 -11.76
CA GLY A 94 5.87 -0.11 -10.57
C GLY A 94 6.92 1.00 -10.48
N ILE A 95 7.92 0.78 -9.65
CA ILE A 95 8.93 1.82 -9.35
C ILE A 95 9.87 2.15 -10.52
N LYS A 96 9.89 1.31 -11.55
CA LYS A 96 10.76 1.50 -12.73
C LYS A 96 9.98 1.54 -14.04
N GLY A 97 8.65 1.54 -13.94
CA GLY A 97 7.80 1.44 -15.12
C GLY A 97 7.42 2.78 -15.71
N VAL A 98 6.76 2.69 -16.84
CA VAL A 98 6.13 3.82 -17.50
C VAL A 98 4.68 3.46 -17.76
N ILE A 99 3.82 4.47 -17.72
CA ILE A 99 2.42 4.31 -18.08
C ILE A 99 2.29 4.59 -19.57
N LYS A 100 1.81 3.61 -20.33
CA LYS A 100 1.52 3.83 -21.74
C LYS A 100 0.18 4.52 -21.87
N GLN A 101 0.16 5.64 -22.59
CA GLN A 101 -1.07 6.38 -22.87
C GLN A 101 -1.61 5.93 -24.21
N GLU A 102 -2.67 5.14 -24.20
CA GLU A 102 -3.25 4.57 -25.41
C GLU A 102 -3.71 5.63 -26.44
N LYS A 103 -4.16 6.79 -25.96
CA LYS A 103 -4.72 7.83 -26.85
C LYS A 103 -3.68 8.63 -27.61
N ASN A 104 -2.45 8.70 -27.14
CA ASN A 104 -1.43 9.58 -27.71
C ASN A 104 -0.14 8.84 -28.06
N ASP A 105 -0.14 7.51 -28.04
CA ASP A 105 1.05 6.67 -28.21
C ASP A 105 2.23 7.16 -27.36
N GLY A 106 1.92 7.87 -26.27
CA GLY A 106 2.91 8.43 -25.37
C GLY A 106 3.11 7.57 -24.14
N GLU A 107 4.23 7.81 -23.47
CA GLU A 107 4.53 7.20 -22.20
C GLU A 107 4.52 8.28 -21.11
N MET A 108 4.01 7.95 -19.95
CA MET A 108 4.04 8.83 -18.80
C MET A 108 4.84 8.15 -17.69
N ILE A 109 5.75 8.90 -17.08
CA ILE A 109 6.47 8.42 -15.92
C ILE A 109 5.57 8.63 -14.70
N PRO A 110 5.32 7.59 -13.88
CA PRO A 110 4.52 7.76 -12.67
C PRO A 110 5.15 8.80 -11.74
N ILE A 111 4.30 9.60 -11.12
CA ILE A 111 4.74 10.64 -10.19
C ILE A 111 5.20 10.01 -8.89
N SER A 112 6.42 10.35 -8.45
CA SER A 112 6.94 9.94 -7.16
C SER A 112 6.43 10.88 -6.06
N HIS A 113 5.88 10.31 -4.98
CA HIS A 113 5.47 11.10 -3.81
C HIS A 113 6.67 11.78 -3.15
N PHE A 114 7.81 11.10 -3.15
CA PHE A 114 9.04 11.59 -2.57
C PHE A 114 9.62 12.77 -3.37
N GLU A 115 9.56 12.69 -4.69
CA GLU A 115 10.25 13.62 -5.59
C GLU A 115 9.36 14.73 -6.16
N HIS A 116 8.02 14.60 -6.07
CA HIS A 116 7.14 15.58 -6.71
C HIS A 116 7.35 16.97 -6.09
N ASP A 117 7.03 17.99 -6.85
CA ASP A 117 7.19 19.38 -6.47
C ASP A 117 8.62 19.69 -6.00
N ASN A 118 9.62 19.13 -6.73
CA ASN A 118 11.05 19.28 -6.44
C ASN A 118 11.45 18.78 -5.05
N GLY A 119 10.75 17.78 -4.53
CA GLY A 119 11.03 17.21 -3.22
C GLY A 119 10.58 18.07 -2.04
N LYS A 120 9.69 19.03 -2.28
CA LYS A 120 9.17 19.92 -1.23
C LYS A 120 8.60 19.16 -0.04
N TYR A 121 7.95 18.02 -0.30
CA TYR A 121 7.30 17.22 0.73
C TYR A 121 8.08 15.93 1.05
N ALA A 122 9.34 15.84 0.62
CA ALA A 122 10.15 14.62 0.80
C ALA A 122 10.28 14.20 2.27
N TYR A 123 10.24 15.14 3.20
CA TYR A 123 10.35 14.85 4.63
C TYR A 123 9.17 14.03 5.18
N LEU A 124 8.06 13.97 4.46
CA LEU A 124 6.89 13.16 4.83
C LEU A 124 7.00 11.70 4.38
N TYR A 125 7.98 11.39 3.57
CA TYR A 125 8.09 10.09 2.90
C TYR A 125 9.46 9.47 3.12
N LEU A 126 9.52 8.15 2.88
CA LEU A 126 10.78 7.42 2.82
C LEU A 126 10.66 6.31 1.77
N LYS A 127 11.79 5.79 1.35
CA LYS A 127 11.84 4.65 0.43
C LYS A 127 12.40 3.45 1.16
N ASP A 128 11.82 2.27 0.91
CA ASP A 128 12.41 1.04 1.44
C ASP A 128 13.61 0.60 0.60
N GLU A 129 14.22 -0.52 0.95
CA GLU A 129 15.39 -1.09 0.28
C GLU A 129 15.17 -1.39 -1.20
N ASP A 130 13.91 -1.66 -1.60
CA ASP A 130 13.53 -1.95 -2.98
C ASP A 130 13.08 -0.70 -3.75
N GLY A 131 13.00 0.44 -3.08
CA GLY A 131 12.61 1.72 -3.68
C GLY A 131 11.13 2.04 -3.61
N TYR A 132 10.32 1.25 -2.92
CA TYR A 132 8.91 1.55 -2.71
C TYR A 132 8.75 2.72 -1.74
N GLU A 133 7.80 3.59 -2.04
CA GLU A 133 7.57 4.81 -1.27
C GLU A 133 6.59 4.59 -0.13
N PHE A 134 6.98 5.05 1.05
CA PHE A 134 6.18 4.94 2.27
C PHE A 134 5.89 6.33 2.82
N SER A 135 4.67 6.53 3.29
CA SER A 135 4.30 7.74 4.02
C SER A 135 4.53 7.52 5.51
N LYS A 136 5.20 8.48 6.14
CA LYS A 136 5.40 8.48 7.60
C LYS A 136 4.14 8.87 8.35
N SER A 137 3.23 9.61 7.70
CA SER A 137 1.96 10.01 8.29
C SER A 137 0.82 9.18 7.74
N SER A 138 -0.30 9.15 8.49
CA SER A 138 -1.52 8.49 8.02
C SER A 138 -2.05 9.17 6.77
N PHE A 139 -2.61 8.38 5.87
CA PHE A 139 -3.22 8.89 4.64
C PHE A 139 -4.41 8.01 4.24
N CYS A 140 -5.23 8.52 3.37
CA CYS A 140 -6.34 7.75 2.78
C CYS A 140 -6.71 8.27 1.38
#